data_c1bc960927207bcf096d169ba42698ad
#
_entry.id   c1bc960927207bcf096d169ba42698ad
#
_cell.length_a   1.000
_cell.length_b   1.000
_cell.length_c   1.000
_cell.angle_alpha   90.00
_cell.angle_beta   90.00
_cell.angle_gamma   90.00
#
_symmetry.space_group_name_H-M   'P 1'
#
loop_
_entity.id
_entity.type
_entity.pdbx_description
1 polymer ?
#
loop_
_entity_poly.entity_id
_entity_poly.type
_entity_poly.pdbx_seq_one_letter_code
_entity_poly.pdbx_strand_id
1 'polypeptide(L)'
;MVLLCSVLAPVSRMSMRAVRADGRAVEDGVHYESLRTPDPVSDAMDALRAASYREGAGTWFSAKFTVTAAGAFTAEYNYDEEPEWTHEIDSIAYVTDQKHFPRDEEHQPEWEKAKLAEGRVWIAERDAREARERGE
;
A
#
# COMPACT_ATOMS: atom_id res chain seq x y z
N MET A 1 -5.23 -18.93 5.60
CA MET A 1 -4.18 -18.07 5.02
C MET A 1 -4.63 -16.63 5.04
N VAL A 2 -3.75 -15.76 5.43
CA VAL A 2 -4.03 -14.31 5.47
C VAL A 2 -3.01 -13.60 4.60
N LEU A 3 -3.49 -12.77 3.68
CA LEU A 3 -2.66 -11.86 2.88
C LEU A 3 -2.95 -10.43 3.34
N LEU A 4 -1.91 -9.73 3.75
CA LEU A 4 -1.95 -8.31 4.08
C LEU A 4 -1.17 -7.54 3.03
N CYS A 5 -1.74 -6.48 2.49
CA CYS A 5 -1.03 -5.63 1.54
C CYS A 5 -1.31 -4.14 1.78
N SER A 6 -0.25 -3.35 1.63
CA SER A 6 -0.30 -1.90 1.54
C SER A 6 0.25 -1.53 0.18
N VAL A 7 -0.47 -0.73 -0.60
CA VAL A 7 -0.11 -0.47 -1.99
C VAL A 7 -0.26 1.00 -2.33
N LEU A 8 0.79 1.55 -2.91
CA LEU A 8 0.78 2.81 -3.63
C LEU A 8 1.27 2.53 -5.06
N ALA A 9 1.01 3.43 -6.00
CA ALA A 9 1.41 3.20 -7.40
C ALA A 9 2.89 2.80 -7.56
N PRO A 10 3.87 3.46 -6.87
CA PRO A 10 5.28 3.10 -7.04
C PRO A 10 5.79 2.03 -6.08
N VAL A 11 5.04 1.67 -5.03
CA VAL A 11 5.56 0.79 -3.97
C VAL A 11 4.45 -0.04 -3.33
N SER A 12 4.78 -1.27 -2.96
CA SER A 12 3.87 -2.12 -2.21
C SER A 12 4.58 -2.90 -1.11
N ARG A 13 3.84 -3.22 -0.07
CA ARG A 13 4.24 -4.13 0.99
C ARG A 13 3.20 -5.24 1.07
N MET A 14 3.65 -6.48 0.96
CA MET A 14 2.75 -7.64 1.05
C MET A 14 3.31 -8.65 2.02
N SER A 15 2.44 -9.27 2.79
CA SER A 15 2.81 -10.39 3.65
C SER A 15 1.72 -11.46 3.60
N MET A 16 2.14 -12.71 3.56
CA MET A 16 1.23 -13.85 3.60
C MET A 16 1.53 -14.66 4.84
N ARG A 17 0.48 -15.13 5.50
CA ARG A 17 0.59 -15.98 6.68
C ARG A 17 -0.33 -17.16 6.55
N ALA A 18 0.15 -18.32 6.98
CA ALA A 18 -0.71 -19.43 7.28
C ALA A 18 -1.07 -19.37 8.77
N VAL A 19 -2.33 -19.61 9.10
CA VAL A 19 -2.84 -19.59 10.46
C VAL A 19 -3.46 -20.95 10.77
N ARG A 20 -3.17 -21.50 11.95
CA ARG A 20 -3.72 -22.79 12.40
C ARG A 20 -5.21 -22.63 12.70
N ALA A 21 -5.92 -23.76 12.74
CA ALA A 21 -7.35 -23.78 13.03
C ALA A 21 -7.71 -23.16 14.38
N ASP A 22 -6.77 -23.12 15.33
CA ASP A 22 -6.95 -22.48 16.63
C ASP A 22 -6.70 -20.96 16.61
N GLY A 23 -6.47 -20.38 15.44
CA GLY A 23 -6.21 -18.96 15.28
C GLY A 23 -4.76 -18.53 15.45
N ARG A 24 -3.86 -19.46 15.76
CA ARG A 24 -2.44 -19.17 15.91
C ARG A 24 -1.74 -19.18 14.56
N ALA A 25 -0.77 -18.29 14.38
CA ALA A 25 0.10 -18.32 13.23
C ALA A 25 0.86 -19.65 13.20
N VAL A 26 1.08 -20.16 11.98
CA VAL A 26 1.87 -21.38 11.81
C VAL A 26 3.31 -21.01 12.13
N GLU A 27 3.84 -21.67 13.19
CA GLU A 27 5.24 -21.56 13.54
C GLU A 27 5.93 -22.84 13.12
N ASP A 28 6.98 -22.71 12.36
CA ASP A 28 7.85 -23.85 12.04
C ASP A 28 8.93 -23.95 13.11
N GLY A 29 8.58 -24.70 14.17
CA GLY A 29 9.43 -24.85 15.33
C GLY A 29 9.48 -23.61 16.21
N VAL A 30 10.25 -22.63 15.87
CA VAL A 30 10.49 -21.43 16.69
C VAL A 30 10.11 -20.14 15.97
N HIS A 31 9.84 -20.21 14.68
CA HIS A 31 9.66 -19.01 13.87
C HIS A 31 8.28 -18.91 13.26
N TYR A 32 7.76 -17.71 13.32
CA TYR A 32 6.65 -17.28 12.54
C TYR A 32 7.13 -17.13 11.09
N GLU A 33 6.64 -17.95 10.19
CA GLU A 33 7.03 -17.84 8.79
C GLU A 33 6.09 -16.91 8.02
N SER A 34 6.66 -15.82 7.53
CA SER A 34 6.06 -15.04 6.46
C SER A 34 6.30 -15.79 5.15
N LEU A 35 5.24 -16.17 4.48
CA LEU A 35 5.35 -16.75 3.16
C LEU A 35 5.72 -15.65 2.16
N ARG A 36 6.60 -15.96 1.23
CA ARG A 36 6.90 -15.02 0.15
C ARG A 36 5.67 -14.88 -0.74
N THR A 37 5.29 -13.63 -1.03
CA THR A 37 4.18 -13.35 -1.94
C THR A 37 4.64 -13.58 -3.38
N PRO A 38 4.01 -14.50 -4.13
CA PRO A 38 4.34 -14.71 -5.54
C PRO A 38 4.05 -13.46 -6.39
N ASP A 39 4.87 -13.24 -7.43
CA ASP A 39 4.70 -12.09 -8.34
C ASP A 39 3.29 -12.01 -8.96
N PRO A 40 2.66 -13.12 -9.42
CA PRO A 40 1.28 -13.03 -9.91
C PRO A 40 0.28 -12.49 -8.90
N VAL A 41 0.49 -12.73 -7.61
CA VAL A 41 -0.37 -12.19 -6.54
C VAL A 41 -0.16 -10.69 -6.42
N SER A 42 1.09 -10.22 -6.45
CA SER A 42 1.41 -8.79 -6.42
C SER A 42 0.80 -8.06 -7.61
N ASP A 43 0.93 -8.63 -8.81
CA ASP A 43 0.35 -8.07 -10.04
C ASP A 43 -1.18 -8.02 -9.96
N ALA A 44 -1.80 -9.06 -9.41
CA ALA A 44 -3.25 -9.12 -9.22
C ALA A 44 -3.73 -8.05 -8.23
N MET A 45 -2.95 -7.77 -7.17
CA MET A 45 -3.29 -6.72 -6.20
C MET A 45 -3.21 -5.32 -6.83
N ASP A 46 -2.20 -5.07 -7.65
CA ASP A 46 -2.09 -3.81 -8.39
C ASP A 46 -3.27 -3.63 -9.35
N ALA A 47 -3.65 -4.68 -10.07
CA ALA A 47 -4.80 -4.66 -10.98
C ALA A 47 -6.11 -4.45 -10.24
N LEU A 48 -6.29 -5.11 -9.08
CA LEU A 48 -7.47 -4.95 -8.25
C LEU A 48 -7.58 -3.53 -7.71
N ARG A 49 -6.46 -2.95 -7.28
CA ARG A 49 -6.43 -1.58 -6.80
C ARG A 49 -6.85 -0.60 -7.89
N ALA A 50 -6.34 -0.76 -9.10
CA ALA A 50 -6.71 0.05 -10.24
C ALA A 50 -8.19 -0.10 -10.61
N ALA A 51 -8.70 -1.34 -10.60
CA ALA A 51 -10.11 -1.63 -10.89
C ALA A 51 -11.05 -1.08 -9.81
N SER A 52 -10.58 -0.91 -8.59
CA SER A 52 -11.35 -0.38 -7.47
C SER A 52 -11.42 1.15 -7.45
N TYR A 53 -10.65 1.81 -8.31
CA TYR A 53 -10.60 3.27 -8.34
C TYR A 53 -11.96 3.87 -8.71
N ARG A 54 -12.33 4.91 -7.96
CA ARG A 54 -13.51 5.74 -8.25
C ARG A 54 -13.08 7.18 -8.45
N GLU A 55 -13.52 7.79 -9.51
CA GLU A 55 -13.16 9.17 -9.84
C GLU A 55 -13.49 10.12 -8.67
N GLY A 56 -12.48 10.89 -8.26
CA GLY A 56 -12.57 11.84 -7.15
C GLY A 56 -12.47 11.22 -5.77
N ALA A 57 -12.85 9.96 -5.60
CA ALA A 57 -12.85 9.27 -4.30
C ALA A 57 -11.62 8.40 -4.06
N GLY A 58 -10.89 8.04 -5.13
CA GLY A 58 -9.66 7.26 -5.03
C GLY A 58 -9.86 5.76 -4.97
N THR A 59 -8.82 5.07 -4.52
CA THR A 59 -8.84 3.63 -4.31
C THR A 59 -8.27 3.31 -2.92
N TRP A 60 -8.34 2.04 -2.52
CA TRP A 60 -7.87 1.63 -1.19
C TRP A 60 -6.35 1.73 -1.06
N PHE A 61 -5.87 1.96 0.16
CA PHE A 61 -4.44 2.01 0.50
C PHE A 61 -3.91 0.67 0.97
N SER A 62 -4.72 -0.08 1.67
CA SER A 62 -4.35 -1.40 2.16
C SER A 62 -5.54 -2.35 2.14
N ALA A 63 -5.27 -3.64 2.16
CA ALA A 63 -6.29 -4.67 2.14
C ALA A 63 -5.84 -5.90 2.92
N LYS A 64 -6.83 -6.63 3.44
CA LYS A 64 -6.62 -7.90 4.12
C LYS A 64 -7.53 -8.94 3.48
N PHE A 65 -6.93 -10.03 3.02
CA PHE A 65 -7.64 -11.15 2.43
C PHE A 65 -7.44 -12.37 3.31
N THR A 66 -8.51 -13.07 3.61
CA THR A 66 -8.46 -14.26 4.46
C THR A 66 -9.09 -15.42 3.72
N VAL A 67 -8.37 -16.55 3.63
CA VAL A 67 -8.86 -17.80 3.06
C VAL A 67 -8.80 -18.85 4.16
N THR A 68 -9.93 -19.48 4.46
CA THR A 68 -10.01 -20.55 5.46
C THR A 68 -9.71 -21.91 4.84
N ALA A 69 -9.42 -22.90 5.69
CA ALA A 69 -9.22 -24.26 5.23
C ALA A 69 -10.47 -24.84 4.54
N ALA A 70 -11.65 -24.34 4.90
CA ALA A 70 -12.92 -24.74 4.27
C ALA A 70 -13.18 -24.05 2.94
N GLY A 71 -12.27 -23.15 2.49
CA GLY A 71 -12.40 -22.43 1.24
C GLY A 71 -13.20 -21.13 1.32
N ALA A 72 -13.60 -20.68 2.51
CA ALA A 72 -14.25 -19.40 2.67
C ALA A 72 -13.25 -18.25 2.45
N PHE A 73 -13.69 -17.22 1.74
CA PHE A 73 -12.87 -16.07 1.41
C PHE A 73 -13.51 -14.80 1.95
N THR A 74 -12.70 -13.93 2.58
CA THR A 74 -13.12 -12.60 3.00
C THR A 74 -12.09 -11.57 2.57
N ALA A 75 -12.57 -10.35 2.28
CA ALA A 75 -11.71 -9.23 1.91
C ALA A 75 -12.14 -8.00 2.70
N GLU A 76 -11.16 -7.29 3.26
CA GLU A 76 -11.35 -6.03 3.97
C GLU A 76 -10.45 -4.98 3.32
N TYR A 77 -11.02 -3.83 2.97
CA TYR A 77 -10.28 -2.75 2.30
C TYR A 77 -10.20 -1.53 3.19
N ASN A 78 -9.04 -0.90 3.20
CA ASN A 78 -8.81 0.34 3.92
C ASN A 78 -8.67 1.51 2.94
N TYR A 79 -9.62 2.43 2.97
CA TYR A 79 -9.65 3.63 2.12
C TYR A 79 -9.22 4.90 2.84
N ASP A 80 -9.23 4.92 4.17
CA ASP A 80 -9.14 6.15 4.94
C ASP A 80 -7.99 6.21 5.95
N GLU A 81 -7.50 5.06 6.41
CA GLU A 81 -6.43 4.99 7.39
C GLU A 81 -5.06 4.96 6.74
N GLU A 82 -4.05 5.51 7.43
CA GLU A 82 -2.68 5.43 6.94
C GLU A 82 -2.25 3.96 6.87
N PRO A 83 -1.76 3.49 5.69
CA PRO A 83 -1.33 2.11 5.57
C PRO A 83 -0.05 1.85 6.36
N GLU A 84 0.10 0.60 6.80
CA GLU A 84 1.29 0.17 7.52
C GLU A 84 2.40 -0.23 6.54
N TRP A 85 3.62 0.20 6.85
CA TRP A 85 4.80 -0.12 6.07
C TRP A 85 5.87 -0.74 6.99
N THR A 86 6.71 -1.60 6.44
CA THR A 86 7.81 -2.23 7.19
C THR A 86 8.84 -1.20 7.63
N HIS A 87 9.02 -0.15 6.83
CA HIS A 87 9.90 0.98 7.12
C HIS A 87 9.26 2.23 6.53
N GLU A 88 9.75 3.38 6.93
CA GLU A 88 9.20 4.64 6.48
C GLU A 88 9.25 4.77 4.97
N ILE A 89 8.13 5.16 4.37
CA ILE A 89 7.98 5.39 2.95
C ILE A 89 8.16 6.87 2.65
N ASP A 90 8.95 7.15 1.62
CA ASP A 90 9.14 8.52 1.13
C ASP A 90 7.78 9.12 0.75
N SER A 91 7.50 10.31 1.25
CA SER A 91 6.25 11.02 0.98
C SER A 91 6.02 11.30 -0.51
N ILE A 92 7.07 11.30 -1.33
CA ILE A 92 6.97 11.43 -2.78
C ILE A 92 6.15 10.27 -3.37
N ALA A 93 6.18 9.08 -2.77
CA ALA A 93 5.37 7.94 -3.21
C ALA A 93 3.88 8.26 -3.17
N TYR A 94 3.42 9.01 -2.17
CA TYR A 94 2.02 9.45 -2.08
C TYR A 94 1.67 10.46 -3.17
N VAL A 95 2.58 11.36 -3.51
CA VAL A 95 2.39 12.31 -4.61
C VAL A 95 2.26 11.57 -5.94
N THR A 96 3.11 10.57 -6.17
CA THR A 96 3.06 9.73 -7.37
C THR A 96 1.74 8.96 -7.44
N ASP A 97 1.31 8.38 -6.32
CA ASP A 97 0.05 7.66 -6.24
C ASP A 97 -1.14 8.58 -6.56
N GLN A 98 -1.12 9.82 -6.05
CA GLN A 98 -2.16 10.81 -6.32
C GLN A 98 -2.27 11.16 -7.81
N LYS A 99 -1.16 11.12 -8.54
CA LYS A 99 -1.17 11.34 -9.99
C LYS A 99 -1.85 10.20 -10.75
N HIS A 100 -1.69 8.97 -10.26
CA HIS A 100 -2.28 7.79 -10.89
C HIS A 100 -3.73 7.56 -10.46
N PHE A 101 -4.05 7.84 -9.20
CA PHE A 101 -5.36 7.60 -8.59
C PHE A 101 -5.81 8.84 -7.82
N PRO A 102 -6.15 9.94 -8.53
CA PRO A 102 -6.48 11.20 -7.87
C PRO A 102 -7.67 11.10 -6.92
N ARG A 103 -7.53 11.72 -5.76
CA ARG A 103 -8.62 11.97 -4.81
C ARG A 103 -8.87 13.46 -4.75
N ASP A 104 -10.14 13.85 -4.73
CA ASP A 104 -10.50 15.23 -4.44
C ASP A 104 -10.12 15.56 -2.99
N GLU A 105 -9.85 16.82 -2.71
CA GLU A 105 -9.42 17.26 -1.39
C GLU A 105 -10.39 16.82 -0.28
N GLU A 106 -11.69 16.83 -0.54
CA GLU A 106 -12.70 16.37 0.41
C GLU A 106 -12.64 14.88 0.73
N HIS A 107 -12.00 14.08 -0.15
CA HIS A 107 -11.82 12.64 0.03
C HIS A 107 -10.41 12.29 0.53
N GLN A 108 -9.57 13.28 0.81
CA GLN A 108 -8.23 13.07 1.34
C GLN A 108 -8.26 13.13 2.87
N PRO A 109 -7.86 12.05 3.56
CA PRO A 109 -7.64 12.10 5.01
C PRO A 109 -6.57 13.12 5.37
N GLU A 110 -6.61 13.66 6.58
CA GLU A 110 -5.64 14.67 7.02
C GLU A 110 -4.19 14.15 6.98
N TRP A 111 -3.96 12.88 7.32
CA TRP A 111 -2.64 12.29 7.25
C TRP A 111 -2.12 12.25 5.80
N GLU A 112 -3.01 11.98 4.82
CA GLU A 112 -2.64 11.98 3.40
C GLU A 112 -2.31 13.38 2.91
N LYS A 113 -3.11 14.38 3.28
CA LYS A 113 -2.83 15.77 2.95
C LYS A 113 -1.45 16.21 3.45
N ALA A 114 -1.08 15.79 4.66
CA ALA A 114 0.23 16.07 5.23
C ALA A 114 1.36 15.38 4.43
N LYS A 115 1.16 14.13 4.04
CA LYS A 115 2.12 13.39 3.21
C LYS A 115 2.27 14.02 1.83
N LEU A 116 1.18 14.44 1.21
CA LEU A 116 1.21 15.09 -0.10
C LEU A 116 1.95 16.43 -0.03
N ALA A 117 1.70 17.23 1.00
CA ALA A 117 2.39 18.51 1.19
C ALA A 117 3.89 18.30 1.39
N GLU A 118 4.29 17.38 2.24
CA GLU A 118 5.69 17.03 2.47
C GLU A 118 6.37 16.51 1.19
N GLY A 119 5.71 15.62 0.47
CA GLY A 119 6.25 15.07 -0.77
C GLY A 119 6.45 16.12 -1.85
N ARG A 120 5.56 17.10 -1.96
CA ARG A 120 5.69 18.22 -2.90
C ARG A 120 6.88 19.12 -2.57
N VAL A 121 7.12 19.38 -1.28
CA VAL A 121 8.29 20.13 -0.84
C VAL A 121 9.58 19.39 -1.23
N TRP A 122 9.65 18.09 -0.98
CA TRP A 122 10.84 17.30 -1.32
C TRP A 122 11.08 17.22 -2.83
N ILE A 123 10.01 17.13 -3.63
CA ILE A 123 10.13 17.17 -5.09
C ILE A 123 10.70 18.51 -5.54
N ALA A 124 10.20 19.61 -5.01
CA ALA A 124 10.68 20.94 -5.35
C ALA A 124 12.16 21.14 -4.96
N GLU A 125 12.56 20.65 -3.79
CA GLU A 125 13.95 20.71 -3.34
C GLU A 125 14.87 19.85 -4.22
N ARG A 126 14.41 18.66 -4.58
CA ARG A 126 15.16 17.77 -5.48
C ARG A 126 15.34 18.43 -6.84
N ASP A 127 14.28 18.97 -7.42
CA ASP A 127 14.33 19.59 -8.73
C ASP A 127 15.24 20.82 -8.73
N ALA A 128 15.20 21.63 -7.66
CA ALA A 128 16.09 22.77 -7.48
C ALA A 128 17.56 22.34 -7.40
N ARG A 129 17.84 21.27 -6.68
CA ARG A 129 19.20 20.71 -6.56
C ARG A 129 19.70 20.20 -7.92
N GLU A 130 18.89 19.45 -8.63
CA GLU A 130 19.23 18.93 -9.95
C GLU A 130 19.48 20.07 -10.95
N ALA A 131 18.69 21.12 -10.91
CA ALA A 131 18.90 22.32 -11.74
C ALA A 131 20.25 22.98 -11.44
N ARG A 132 20.62 23.11 -10.15
CA ARG A 132 21.94 23.64 -9.75
C ARG A 132 23.09 22.77 -10.25
N GLU A 133 22.92 21.45 -10.19
CA GLU A 133 23.93 20.49 -10.67
C GLU A 133 24.12 20.57 -12.18
N ARG A 134 23.07 20.92 -12.92
CA ARG A 134 23.14 21.17 -14.38
C ARG A 134 23.67 22.55 -14.74
N GLY A 135 23.93 23.42 -13.78
CA GLY A 135 24.41 24.78 -14.00
C GLY A 135 23.32 25.78 -14.41
N GLU A 136 22.08 25.45 -14.09
CA GLU A 136 20.92 26.32 -14.40
C GLU A 136 20.66 27.33 -13.29
#